data_21a942cad567a88bb982bc05b27e5b06
#
_entry.id   21a942cad567a88bb982bc05b27e5b06
#
_cell.length_a   1.000
_cell.length_b   1.000
_cell.length_c   1.000
_cell.angle_alpha   90.00
_cell.angle_beta   90.00
_cell.angle_gamma   90.00
#
_symmetry.space_group_name_H-M   'P 1'
#
loop_
_entity.id
_entity.type
_entity.pdbx_description
1 polymer ?
#
loop_
_entity_poly.entity_id
_entity_poly.type
_entity_poly.pdbx_seq_one_letter_code
_entity_poly.pdbx_strand_id
1 'polypeptide(L)'
;FALAAAKMAVDDASLTIDESNCEDVGVYIGSGVGGISTVEEQARTLFEKGPSRVSPFMVPMMISDMAAGQVSIMLGAKGPNEATVTACASSAHAIGNAFNAIRYGRAEVMITGGSEAAITPLSIAGFQSARALSTRNDEPEKASRPFDLNRDGFVMGEGAGILILEELEHAKRRGAKIYAELVGFGSTGDAYHITSPAPEGEGAKRAIIRALKDAGLQPDEVQYVNAHGTSTYYNDLYETKAIKAVFGDRIAVSSTKSMTGHLLGAAGAIEAIITALTLEHQIIPPTINYETPDPECDLDYVPNR
;
A
#
# COMPACT_ATOMS: atom_id res chain seq x y z
N PHE A 1 -7.60 -4.97 -11.87
CA PHE A 1 -7.82 -4.10 -10.70
C PHE A 1 -7.33 -2.68 -10.99
N ALA A 2 -6.07 -2.45 -11.39
CA ALA A 2 -5.50 -1.10 -11.60
C ALA A 2 -6.33 -0.23 -12.55
N LEU A 3 -6.72 -0.75 -13.72
CA LEU A 3 -7.53 -0.01 -14.70
C LEU A 3 -8.87 0.42 -14.13
N ALA A 4 -9.57 -0.48 -13.42
CA ALA A 4 -10.86 -0.17 -12.81
C ALA A 4 -10.72 0.91 -11.73
N ALA A 5 -9.76 0.75 -10.82
CA ALA A 5 -9.51 1.72 -9.76
C ALA A 5 -9.06 3.08 -10.31
N ALA A 6 -8.21 3.11 -11.35
CA ALA A 6 -7.78 4.35 -11.99
C ALA A 6 -8.95 5.09 -12.67
N LYS A 7 -9.84 4.35 -13.36
CA LYS A 7 -11.05 4.93 -13.94
C LYS A 7 -11.93 5.55 -12.86
N MET A 8 -12.16 4.84 -11.76
CA MET A 8 -12.96 5.34 -10.63
C MET A 8 -12.31 6.59 -10.00
N ALA A 9 -10.99 6.60 -9.82
CA ALA A 9 -10.28 7.75 -9.25
C ALA A 9 -10.35 8.99 -10.14
N VAL A 10 -10.19 8.83 -11.47
CA VAL A 10 -10.30 9.92 -12.44
C VAL A 10 -11.73 10.48 -12.50
N ASP A 11 -12.74 9.60 -12.47
CA ASP A 11 -14.14 10.01 -12.43
C ASP A 11 -14.49 10.75 -11.14
N ASP A 12 -14.06 10.26 -9.98
CA ASP A 12 -14.25 10.91 -8.68
C ASP A 12 -13.56 12.28 -8.62
N ALA A 13 -12.34 12.37 -9.14
CA ALA A 13 -11.62 13.64 -9.25
C ALA A 13 -12.22 14.60 -10.27
N SER A 14 -13.18 14.17 -11.10
CA SER A 14 -13.69 14.94 -12.24
C SER A 14 -12.54 15.49 -13.11
N LEU A 15 -11.49 14.66 -13.30
CA LEU A 15 -10.31 15.03 -14.07
C LEU A 15 -10.51 14.66 -15.55
N THR A 16 -10.34 15.64 -16.42
CA THR A 16 -10.28 15.42 -17.87
C THR A 16 -8.84 15.43 -18.32
N ILE A 17 -8.43 14.40 -19.05
CA ILE A 17 -7.09 14.28 -19.64
C ILE A 17 -7.26 14.39 -21.15
N ASP A 18 -6.65 15.40 -21.76
CA ASP A 18 -6.74 15.68 -23.19
C ASP A 18 -5.39 16.21 -23.74
N GLU A 19 -5.39 16.67 -24.99
CA GLU A 19 -4.17 17.16 -25.65
C GLU A 19 -3.54 18.38 -24.95
N SER A 20 -4.31 19.12 -24.14
CA SER A 20 -3.81 20.33 -23.47
C SER A 20 -3.04 20.04 -22.18
N ASN A 21 -3.23 18.87 -21.55
CA ASN A 21 -2.65 18.55 -20.26
C ASN A 21 -2.02 17.15 -20.16
N CYS A 22 -2.17 16.29 -21.16
CA CYS A 22 -1.74 14.90 -21.08
C CYS A 22 -0.25 14.71 -20.77
N GLU A 23 0.62 15.64 -21.14
CA GLU A 23 2.05 15.58 -20.88
C GLU A 23 2.40 15.92 -19.41
N ASP A 24 1.51 16.62 -18.72
CA ASP A 24 1.65 16.99 -17.30
C ASP A 24 0.94 16.02 -16.33
N VAL A 25 0.32 14.95 -16.88
CA VAL A 25 -0.34 13.89 -16.10
C VAL A 25 0.51 12.63 -16.13
N GLY A 26 1.10 12.27 -14.99
CA GLY A 26 1.91 11.08 -14.85
C GLY A 26 1.18 9.90 -14.18
N VAL A 27 1.78 8.72 -14.25
CA VAL A 27 1.22 7.47 -13.67
C VAL A 27 2.30 6.70 -12.93
N TYR A 28 2.24 6.63 -11.59
CA TYR A 28 3.12 5.80 -10.76
C TYR A 28 2.30 4.79 -9.99
N ILE A 29 2.44 3.49 -10.29
CA ILE A 29 1.68 2.42 -9.64
C ILE A 29 2.62 1.36 -9.08
N GLY A 30 2.49 1.08 -7.79
CA GLY A 30 3.23 0.03 -7.10
C GLY A 30 2.60 -1.35 -7.27
N SER A 31 3.45 -2.37 -7.44
CA SER A 31 3.08 -3.78 -7.37
C SER A 31 4.25 -4.55 -6.76
N GLY A 32 3.99 -5.39 -5.78
CA GLY A 32 5.06 -6.13 -5.09
C GLY A 32 5.51 -7.37 -5.85
N VAL A 33 4.60 -8.04 -6.55
CA VAL A 33 4.83 -9.35 -7.17
C VAL A 33 4.64 -9.31 -8.69
N GLY A 34 3.80 -8.42 -9.20
CA GLY A 34 3.47 -8.37 -10.62
C GLY A 34 2.59 -9.55 -11.07
N GLY A 35 2.73 -9.96 -12.31
CA GLY A 35 1.89 -10.97 -12.94
C GLY A 35 2.25 -12.42 -12.60
N ILE A 36 2.30 -12.78 -11.32
CA ILE A 36 2.70 -14.11 -10.84
C ILE A 36 1.80 -15.23 -11.38
N SER A 37 0.51 -15.00 -11.55
CA SER A 37 -0.42 -15.95 -12.16
C SER A 37 -0.01 -16.29 -13.59
N THR A 38 0.41 -15.30 -14.36
CA THR A 38 0.93 -15.48 -15.72
C THR A 38 2.21 -16.32 -15.70
N VAL A 39 3.13 -16.03 -14.77
CA VAL A 39 4.38 -16.80 -14.64
C VAL A 39 4.07 -18.27 -14.32
N GLU A 40 3.18 -18.53 -13.37
CA GLU A 40 2.78 -19.89 -12.99
C GLU A 40 2.13 -20.64 -14.15
N GLU A 41 1.19 -20.01 -14.86
CA GLU A 41 0.50 -20.61 -16.01
C GLU A 41 1.45 -20.90 -17.18
N GLN A 42 2.31 -19.93 -17.53
CA GLN A 42 3.22 -20.08 -18.66
C GLN A 42 4.39 -21.01 -18.34
N ALA A 43 4.82 -21.14 -17.09
CA ALA A 43 5.75 -22.16 -16.65
C ALA A 43 5.16 -23.56 -16.84
N ARG A 44 3.91 -23.77 -16.43
CA ARG A 44 3.19 -25.04 -16.68
C ARG A 44 3.08 -25.34 -18.16
N THR A 45 2.70 -24.35 -18.97
CA THR A 45 2.61 -24.49 -20.44
C THR A 45 3.96 -24.88 -21.04
N LEU A 46 5.06 -24.27 -20.60
CA LEU A 46 6.40 -24.60 -21.07
C LEU A 46 6.75 -26.06 -20.79
N PHE A 47 6.51 -26.55 -19.57
CA PHE A 47 6.86 -27.93 -19.19
C PHE A 47 5.95 -28.98 -19.82
N GLU A 48 4.66 -28.69 -19.97
CA GLU A 48 3.69 -29.66 -20.53
C GLU A 48 3.64 -29.65 -22.05
N LYS A 49 3.83 -28.49 -22.71
CA LYS A 49 3.53 -28.29 -24.14
C LYS A 49 4.72 -27.81 -24.97
N GLY A 50 5.83 -27.48 -24.32
CA GLY A 50 7.05 -26.99 -24.94
C GLY A 50 7.07 -25.49 -25.25
N PRO A 51 8.24 -24.94 -25.64
CA PRO A 51 8.47 -23.50 -25.74
C PRO A 51 7.64 -22.81 -26.81
N SER A 52 7.25 -23.48 -27.88
CA SER A 52 6.42 -22.88 -28.95
C SER A 52 4.97 -22.60 -28.53
N ARG A 53 4.56 -23.05 -27.35
CA ARG A 53 3.22 -22.89 -26.83
C ARG A 53 3.12 -21.79 -25.76
N VAL A 54 4.25 -21.24 -25.33
CA VAL A 54 4.29 -20.10 -24.40
C VAL A 54 3.67 -18.87 -25.09
N SER A 55 2.84 -18.13 -24.36
CA SER A 55 2.14 -16.96 -24.89
C SER A 55 3.13 -15.87 -25.32
N PRO A 56 2.97 -15.25 -26.50
CA PRO A 56 3.75 -14.07 -26.88
C PRO A 56 3.49 -12.86 -25.98
N PHE A 57 2.40 -12.86 -25.21
CA PHE A 57 2.06 -11.83 -24.23
C PHE A 57 2.58 -12.11 -22.83
N MET A 58 3.32 -13.24 -22.63
CA MET A 58 3.83 -13.59 -21.30
C MET A 58 4.60 -12.44 -20.66
N VAL A 59 5.52 -11.83 -21.40
CA VAL A 59 6.37 -10.76 -20.86
C VAL A 59 5.53 -9.53 -20.42
N PRO A 60 4.73 -8.91 -21.30
CA PRO A 60 3.91 -7.75 -20.86
C PRO A 60 2.86 -8.11 -19.79
N MET A 61 2.45 -9.37 -19.67
CA MET A 61 1.48 -9.77 -18.63
C MET A 61 2.13 -10.08 -17.29
N MET A 62 3.45 -10.30 -17.22
CA MET A 62 4.13 -10.62 -15.98
C MET A 62 4.86 -9.45 -15.33
N ILE A 63 5.36 -8.49 -16.11
CA ILE A 63 6.19 -7.40 -15.57
C ILE A 63 5.36 -6.40 -14.78
N SER A 64 5.94 -5.92 -13.67
CA SER A 64 5.22 -5.08 -12.70
C SER A 64 4.89 -3.67 -13.21
N ASP A 65 5.57 -3.18 -14.26
CA ASP A 65 5.35 -1.84 -14.81
C ASP A 65 4.07 -1.72 -15.64
N MET A 66 3.52 -2.86 -16.07
CA MET A 66 2.35 -2.84 -16.95
C MET A 66 1.08 -2.32 -16.30
N ALA A 67 0.97 -2.33 -14.97
CA ALA A 67 -0.14 -1.67 -14.31
C ALA A 67 -0.12 -0.15 -14.60
N ALA A 68 1.04 0.50 -14.44
CA ALA A 68 1.22 1.91 -14.79
C ALA A 68 1.12 2.16 -16.31
N GLY A 69 1.73 1.30 -17.11
CA GLY A 69 1.70 1.40 -18.56
C GLY A 69 0.29 1.29 -19.15
N GLN A 70 -0.51 0.33 -18.70
CA GLN A 70 -1.89 0.15 -19.18
C GLN A 70 -2.82 1.29 -18.73
N VAL A 71 -2.65 1.80 -17.51
CA VAL A 71 -3.40 2.98 -17.04
C VAL A 71 -3.06 4.20 -17.89
N SER A 72 -1.78 4.43 -18.18
CA SER A 72 -1.32 5.50 -19.07
C SER A 72 -1.96 5.40 -20.46
N ILE A 73 -1.96 4.21 -21.07
CA ILE A 73 -2.59 3.97 -22.38
C ILE A 73 -4.09 4.24 -22.34
N MET A 74 -4.78 3.70 -21.31
CA MET A 74 -6.24 3.84 -21.19
C MET A 74 -6.69 5.28 -21.04
N LEU A 75 -5.92 6.08 -20.30
CA LEU A 75 -6.30 7.45 -19.95
C LEU A 75 -5.64 8.51 -20.84
N GLY A 76 -4.70 8.11 -21.70
CA GLY A 76 -3.95 9.06 -22.53
C GLY A 76 -2.94 9.91 -21.76
N ALA A 77 -2.56 9.51 -20.53
CA ALA A 77 -1.59 10.23 -19.72
C ALA A 77 -0.17 10.01 -20.25
N LYS A 78 0.54 11.06 -20.61
CA LYS A 78 1.85 11.04 -21.29
C LYS A 78 3.00 11.60 -20.42
N GLY A 79 2.69 12.00 -19.19
CA GLY A 79 3.70 12.43 -18.21
C GLY A 79 4.57 11.28 -17.70
N PRO A 80 5.33 11.48 -16.62
CA PRO A 80 6.21 10.44 -16.06
C PRO A 80 5.46 9.15 -15.77
N ASN A 81 6.03 7.99 -16.16
CA ASN A 81 5.43 6.68 -15.94
C ASN A 81 6.45 5.74 -15.28
N GLU A 82 6.06 5.13 -14.15
CA GLU A 82 6.97 4.30 -13.35
C GLU A 82 6.19 3.23 -12.58
N ALA A 83 6.82 2.07 -12.39
CA ALA A 83 6.39 1.08 -11.42
C ALA A 83 7.35 1.04 -10.24
N THR A 84 6.83 1.12 -9.04
CA THR A 84 7.61 0.96 -7.81
C THR A 84 7.43 -0.45 -7.26
N VAL A 85 8.55 -1.16 -7.07
CA VAL A 85 8.58 -2.55 -6.58
C VAL A 85 9.41 -2.62 -5.31
N THR A 86 8.73 -2.54 -4.17
CA THR A 86 9.34 -2.56 -2.82
C THR A 86 8.49 -3.41 -1.87
N ALA A 87 8.07 -4.59 -2.33
CA ALA A 87 7.21 -5.52 -1.60
C ALA A 87 5.95 -4.84 -1.05
N CYS A 88 5.64 -5.01 0.23
CA CYS A 88 4.44 -4.41 0.87
C CYS A 88 4.45 -2.88 0.88
N ALA A 89 5.59 -2.22 0.69
CA ALA A 89 5.72 -0.77 0.63
C ALA A 89 5.55 -0.19 -0.79
N SER A 90 5.32 -1.03 -1.81
CA SER A 90 5.34 -0.59 -3.22
C SER A 90 4.42 0.59 -3.49
N SER A 91 3.16 0.52 -3.07
CA SER A 91 2.22 1.63 -3.30
C SER A 91 2.48 2.86 -2.42
N ALA A 92 2.94 2.67 -1.18
CA ALA A 92 3.33 3.80 -0.34
C ALA A 92 4.52 4.56 -0.96
N HIS A 93 5.51 3.84 -1.50
CA HIS A 93 6.62 4.44 -2.25
C HIS A 93 6.17 5.07 -3.58
N ALA A 94 5.23 4.44 -4.31
CA ALA A 94 4.67 5.02 -5.53
C ALA A 94 4.00 6.38 -5.25
N ILE A 95 3.20 6.44 -4.17
CA ILE A 95 2.56 7.69 -3.71
C ILE A 95 3.61 8.73 -3.31
N GLY A 96 4.63 8.34 -2.55
CA GLY A 96 5.72 9.24 -2.14
C GLY A 96 6.56 9.74 -3.31
N ASN A 97 6.83 8.89 -4.30
CA ASN A 97 7.52 9.29 -5.53
C ASN A 97 6.65 10.22 -6.38
N ALA A 98 5.34 9.97 -6.48
CA ALA A 98 4.38 10.83 -7.15
C ALA A 98 4.28 12.22 -6.48
N PHE A 99 4.21 12.25 -5.15
CA PHE A 99 4.29 13.48 -4.37
C PHE A 99 5.56 14.30 -4.70
N ASN A 100 6.70 13.63 -4.74
CA ASN A 100 7.96 14.29 -5.11
C ASN A 100 7.98 14.74 -6.58
N ALA A 101 7.36 13.99 -7.51
CA ALA A 101 7.27 14.39 -8.91
C ALA A 101 6.52 15.71 -9.05
N ILE A 102 5.40 15.88 -8.36
CA ILE A 102 4.63 17.15 -8.32
C ILE A 102 5.45 18.25 -7.63
N ARG A 103 6.01 17.98 -6.47
CA ARG A 103 6.78 18.93 -5.67
C ARG A 103 7.99 19.50 -6.43
N TYR A 104 8.58 18.70 -7.31
CA TYR A 104 9.71 19.12 -8.18
C TYR A 104 9.28 19.62 -9.56
N GLY A 105 7.98 19.82 -9.80
CA GLY A 105 7.46 20.35 -11.06
C GLY A 105 7.65 19.44 -12.27
N ARG A 106 7.68 18.10 -12.04
CA ARG A 106 7.80 17.10 -13.11
C ARG A 106 6.45 16.71 -13.69
N ALA A 107 5.37 16.96 -12.96
CA ALA A 107 3.98 16.79 -13.36
C ALA A 107 3.10 17.70 -12.51
N GLU A 108 1.93 18.13 -13.03
CA GLU A 108 0.91 18.82 -12.26
C GLU A 108 -0.05 17.83 -11.58
N VAL A 109 -0.25 16.66 -12.20
CA VAL A 109 -1.15 15.61 -11.73
C VAL A 109 -0.46 14.26 -11.80
N MET A 110 -0.62 13.46 -10.77
CA MET A 110 -0.14 12.08 -10.73
C MET A 110 -1.27 11.11 -10.37
N ILE A 111 -1.51 10.15 -11.24
CA ILE A 111 -2.35 8.98 -10.99
C ILE A 111 -1.46 7.96 -10.28
N THR A 112 -1.70 7.69 -9.01
CA THR A 112 -0.77 6.89 -8.21
C THR A 112 -1.47 5.97 -7.22
N GLY A 113 -0.75 4.99 -6.75
CA GLY A 113 -1.25 4.01 -5.80
C GLY A 113 -0.63 2.64 -6.02
N GLY A 114 -1.43 1.59 -5.95
CA GLY A 114 -0.95 0.23 -6.15
C GLY A 114 -2.02 -0.77 -6.53
N SER A 115 -1.58 -1.86 -7.12
CA SER A 115 -2.43 -2.97 -7.52
C SER A 115 -1.70 -4.29 -7.32
N GLU A 116 -2.39 -5.28 -6.76
CA GLU A 116 -1.85 -6.62 -6.57
C GLU A 116 -2.91 -7.68 -6.80
N ALA A 117 -2.54 -8.76 -7.49
CA ALA A 117 -3.37 -9.95 -7.72
C ALA A 117 -2.49 -11.20 -7.59
N ALA A 118 -2.03 -11.46 -6.36
CA ALA A 118 -0.99 -12.46 -6.08
C ALA A 118 -1.53 -13.74 -5.40
N ILE A 119 -2.86 -13.91 -5.26
CA ILE A 119 -3.43 -15.13 -4.66
C ILE A 119 -3.40 -16.27 -5.69
N THR A 120 -2.27 -16.95 -5.75
CA THR A 120 -2.05 -18.15 -6.60
C THR A 120 -1.54 -19.31 -5.76
N PRO A 121 -1.70 -20.54 -6.21
CA PRO A 121 -1.12 -21.70 -5.53
C PRO A 121 0.36 -21.54 -5.21
N LEU A 122 1.16 -21.00 -6.14
CA LEU A 122 2.60 -20.79 -5.94
C LEU A 122 2.90 -19.74 -4.87
N SER A 123 2.17 -18.62 -4.89
CA SER A 123 2.35 -17.57 -3.89
C SER A 123 1.95 -18.03 -2.50
N ILE A 124 0.79 -18.70 -2.37
CA ILE A 124 0.33 -19.26 -1.09
C ILE A 124 1.34 -20.28 -0.56
N ALA A 125 1.81 -21.21 -1.39
CA ALA A 125 2.82 -22.19 -1.00
C ALA A 125 4.13 -21.51 -0.55
N GLY A 126 4.57 -20.47 -1.26
CA GLY A 126 5.78 -19.70 -0.92
C GLY A 126 5.67 -19.02 0.45
N PHE A 127 4.60 -18.26 0.69
CA PHE A 127 4.38 -17.59 1.98
C PHE A 127 4.11 -18.57 3.12
N GLN A 128 3.43 -19.69 2.84
CA GLN A 128 3.23 -20.75 3.84
C GLN A 128 4.56 -21.41 4.22
N SER A 129 5.42 -21.69 3.24
CA SER A 129 6.77 -22.25 3.49
C SER A 129 7.63 -21.29 4.32
N ALA A 130 7.44 -20.00 4.15
CA ALA A 130 8.06 -18.94 4.97
C ALA A 130 7.41 -18.78 6.35
N ARG A 131 6.35 -19.54 6.66
CA ARG A 131 5.55 -19.44 7.90
C ARG A 131 5.02 -18.02 8.17
N ALA A 132 4.64 -17.32 7.11
CA ALA A 132 4.16 -15.94 7.19
C ALA A 132 2.63 -15.84 7.21
N LEU A 133 1.92 -16.87 6.73
CA LEU A 133 0.45 -16.89 6.68
C LEU A 133 -0.16 -17.42 7.96
N SER A 134 -1.32 -16.85 8.34
CA SER A 134 -2.19 -17.45 9.35
C SER A 134 -2.64 -18.85 8.93
N THR A 135 -2.74 -19.73 9.91
CA THR A 135 -3.25 -21.11 9.73
C THR A 135 -4.65 -21.31 10.30
N ARG A 136 -5.31 -20.23 10.70
CA ARG A 136 -6.67 -20.26 11.30
C ARG A 136 -7.75 -20.46 10.23
N ASN A 137 -7.79 -21.66 9.64
CA ASN A 137 -8.72 -21.99 8.56
C ASN A 137 -10.14 -22.37 9.08
N ASP A 138 -10.28 -22.70 10.38
CA ASP A 138 -11.55 -23.05 10.97
C ASP A 138 -12.41 -21.81 11.28
N GLU A 139 -11.79 -20.63 11.43
CA GLU A 139 -12.45 -19.35 11.67
C GLU A 139 -11.79 -18.26 10.77
N PRO A 140 -11.93 -18.35 9.43
CA PRO A 140 -11.19 -17.50 8.50
C PRO A 140 -11.49 -16.00 8.67
N GLU A 141 -12.69 -15.63 9.09
CA GLU A 141 -13.11 -14.26 9.37
C GLU A 141 -12.39 -13.66 10.59
N LYS A 142 -11.80 -14.51 11.44
CA LYS A 142 -11.01 -14.10 12.62
C LYS A 142 -9.50 -14.29 12.43
N ALA A 143 -9.08 -14.70 11.25
CA ALA A 143 -7.68 -15.04 11.01
C ALA A 143 -6.76 -13.80 11.01
N SER A 144 -7.18 -12.71 10.37
CA SER A 144 -6.46 -11.43 10.45
C SER A 144 -6.82 -10.72 11.76
N ARG A 145 -5.87 -10.69 12.68
CA ARG A 145 -6.02 -10.14 14.05
C ARG A 145 -4.81 -9.34 14.51
N PRO A 146 -4.55 -8.20 13.85
CA PRO A 146 -3.38 -7.38 14.18
C PRO A 146 -3.32 -7.00 15.66
N PHE A 147 -2.12 -7.06 16.24
CA PHE A 147 -1.79 -6.73 17.62
C PHE A 147 -2.41 -7.64 18.71
N ASP A 148 -3.27 -8.60 18.33
CA ASP A 148 -3.82 -9.59 19.26
C ASP A 148 -2.74 -10.58 19.71
N LEU A 149 -2.80 -11.03 20.96
CA LEU A 149 -1.85 -11.99 21.52
C LEU A 149 -1.80 -13.31 20.73
N ASN A 150 -2.94 -13.72 20.16
CA ASN A 150 -3.09 -15.00 19.44
C ASN A 150 -2.94 -14.84 17.92
N ARG A 151 -2.32 -13.75 17.43
CA ARG A 151 -1.99 -13.58 16.01
C ARG A 151 -0.96 -14.60 15.57
N ASP A 152 -1.13 -15.18 14.40
CA ASP A 152 -0.29 -16.28 13.90
C ASP A 152 0.22 -16.10 12.47
N GLY A 153 -0.05 -14.95 11.85
CA GLY A 153 0.36 -14.66 10.48
C GLY A 153 -0.63 -13.77 9.75
N PHE A 154 -0.27 -13.33 8.56
CA PHE A 154 -1.15 -12.49 7.77
C PHE A 154 -2.13 -13.31 6.90
N VAL A 155 -3.19 -12.68 6.46
CA VAL A 155 -4.13 -13.20 5.46
C VAL A 155 -3.89 -12.46 4.15
N MET A 156 -3.65 -13.17 3.05
CA MET A 156 -3.46 -12.53 1.74
C MET A 156 -4.75 -11.90 1.24
N GLY A 157 -4.64 -10.67 0.73
CA GLY A 157 -5.69 -9.96 0.00
C GLY A 157 -5.25 -9.60 -1.42
N GLU A 158 -6.20 -9.26 -2.26
CA GLU A 158 -6.00 -8.74 -3.62
C GLU A 158 -6.80 -7.46 -3.82
N GLY A 159 -6.34 -6.61 -4.71
CA GLY A 159 -7.07 -5.41 -5.07
C GLY A 159 -6.20 -4.29 -5.61
N ALA A 160 -6.77 -3.09 -5.66
CA ALA A 160 -6.07 -1.87 -6.02
C ALA A 160 -6.65 -0.67 -5.28
N GLY A 161 -5.77 0.27 -4.95
CA GLY A 161 -6.12 1.61 -4.52
C GLY A 161 -5.41 2.62 -5.42
N ILE A 162 -6.16 3.56 -5.98
CA ILE A 162 -5.62 4.63 -6.83
C ILE A 162 -6.10 5.97 -6.30
N LEU A 163 -5.17 6.90 -6.22
CA LEU A 163 -5.39 8.29 -5.83
C LEU A 163 -4.97 9.20 -6.99
N ILE A 164 -5.64 10.35 -7.09
CA ILE A 164 -5.17 11.46 -7.89
C ILE A 164 -4.45 12.44 -6.96
N LEU A 165 -3.14 12.53 -7.07
CA LEU A 165 -2.37 13.60 -6.45
C LEU A 165 -2.27 14.76 -7.43
N GLU A 166 -2.42 15.97 -6.92
CA GLU A 166 -2.51 17.15 -7.76
C GLU A 166 -1.85 18.34 -7.06
N GLU A 167 -1.18 19.18 -7.83
CA GLU A 167 -0.66 20.44 -7.29
C GLU A 167 -1.82 21.28 -6.73
N LEU A 168 -1.64 21.82 -5.53
CA LEU A 168 -2.73 22.43 -4.77
C LEU A 168 -3.44 23.57 -5.52
N GLU A 169 -2.67 24.47 -6.13
CA GLU A 169 -3.26 25.60 -6.86
C GLU A 169 -3.90 25.16 -8.19
N HIS A 170 -3.38 24.10 -8.82
CA HIS A 170 -4.03 23.47 -9.97
C HIS A 170 -5.39 22.88 -9.58
N ALA A 171 -5.48 22.12 -8.49
CA ALA A 171 -6.72 21.56 -7.98
C ALA A 171 -7.74 22.65 -7.65
N LYS A 172 -7.31 23.72 -6.98
CA LYS A 172 -8.17 24.87 -6.65
C LYS A 172 -8.67 25.61 -7.91
N ARG A 173 -7.81 25.85 -8.90
CA ARG A 173 -8.18 26.53 -10.16
C ARG A 173 -9.30 25.81 -10.91
N ARG A 174 -9.29 24.47 -10.91
CA ARG A 174 -10.33 23.68 -11.57
C ARG A 174 -11.54 23.33 -10.68
N GLY A 175 -11.52 23.76 -9.40
CA GLY A 175 -12.59 23.49 -8.43
C GLY A 175 -12.69 22.02 -8.01
N ALA A 176 -11.56 21.31 -7.96
CA ALA A 176 -11.51 19.92 -7.55
C ALA A 176 -11.97 19.72 -6.11
N LYS A 177 -12.61 18.59 -5.81
CA LYS A 177 -12.80 18.15 -4.44
C LYS A 177 -11.45 17.72 -3.86
N ILE A 178 -11.05 18.31 -2.75
CA ILE A 178 -9.81 17.99 -2.03
C ILE A 178 -10.18 17.21 -0.77
N TYR A 179 -9.73 15.97 -0.66
CA TYR A 179 -9.96 15.13 0.52
C TYR A 179 -8.97 15.44 1.64
N ALA A 180 -7.69 15.62 1.28
CA ALA A 180 -6.62 15.89 2.21
C ALA A 180 -5.40 16.47 1.48
N GLU A 181 -4.44 16.99 2.23
CA GLU A 181 -3.11 17.34 1.74
C GLU A 181 -2.10 16.26 2.12
N LEU A 182 -1.30 15.79 1.16
CA LEU A 182 -0.13 14.97 1.42
C LEU A 182 1.04 15.89 1.68
N VAL A 183 1.52 15.95 2.91
CA VAL A 183 2.47 16.98 3.37
C VAL A 183 3.89 16.45 3.59
N GLY A 184 4.08 15.12 3.64
CA GLY A 184 5.42 14.56 3.86
C GLY A 184 5.52 13.09 3.52
N PHE A 185 6.76 12.67 3.23
CA PHE A 185 7.11 11.30 2.90
C PHE A 185 8.43 10.89 3.57
N GLY A 186 8.47 9.67 4.10
CA GLY A 186 9.66 9.09 4.70
C GLY A 186 9.93 7.68 4.21
N SER A 187 11.15 7.42 3.78
CA SER A 187 11.61 6.10 3.33
C SER A 187 12.96 5.77 3.94
N THR A 188 13.12 4.53 4.39
CA THR A 188 14.36 3.99 4.98
C THR A 188 14.52 2.52 4.64
N GLY A 189 15.72 2.00 4.82
CA GLY A 189 15.98 0.57 4.77
C GLY A 189 16.56 0.11 6.10
N ASP A 190 16.20 -1.08 6.54
CA ASP A 190 16.66 -1.63 7.82
C ASP A 190 18.14 -2.04 7.79
N ALA A 191 18.64 -2.49 6.64
CA ALA A 191 19.99 -3.03 6.47
C ALA A 191 20.34 -4.09 7.52
N TYR A 192 19.37 -4.97 7.85
CA TYR A 192 19.46 -5.91 8.94
C TYR A 192 19.34 -7.38 8.48
N HIS A 193 18.17 -7.78 7.96
CA HIS A 193 17.88 -9.16 7.60
C HIS A 193 17.01 -9.20 6.33
N ILE A 194 17.05 -10.33 5.59
CA ILE A 194 16.36 -10.46 4.32
C ILE A 194 14.82 -10.43 4.44
N THR A 195 14.26 -10.89 5.58
CA THR A 195 12.79 -10.98 5.78
C THR A 195 12.31 -10.42 7.12
N SER A 196 13.16 -10.39 8.16
CA SER A 196 12.78 -9.94 9.49
C SER A 196 13.02 -8.45 9.66
N PRO A 197 12.10 -7.71 10.28
CA PRO A 197 12.33 -6.30 10.61
C PRO A 197 13.47 -6.16 11.62
N ALA A 198 14.14 -5.02 11.60
CA ALA A 198 15.16 -4.69 12.59
C ALA A 198 14.54 -4.64 14.01
N PRO A 199 15.28 -5.14 15.04
CA PRO A 199 14.79 -5.12 16.41
C PRO A 199 14.33 -3.71 16.83
N GLU A 200 13.34 -3.66 17.72
CA GLU A 200 12.75 -2.42 18.23
C GLU A 200 12.12 -1.52 17.16
N GLY A 201 11.94 -2.03 15.93
CA GLY A 201 11.35 -1.28 14.83
C GLY A 201 12.18 -0.07 14.39
N GLU A 202 13.51 -0.17 14.50
CA GLU A 202 14.44 0.96 14.30
C GLU A 202 14.27 1.60 12.92
N GLY A 203 14.14 0.79 11.85
CA GLY A 203 13.94 1.29 10.50
C GLY A 203 12.59 1.98 10.30
N ALA A 204 11.50 1.41 10.83
CA ALA A 204 10.17 2.03 10.81
C ALA A 204 10.17 3.35 11.60
N LYS A 205 10.79 3.39 12.77
CA LYS A 205 10.97 4.63 13.55
C LYS A 205 11.66 5.72 12.73
N ARG A 206 12.74 5.39 12.02
CA ARG A 206 13.45 6.37 11.16
C ARG A 206 12.56 6.85 10.00
N ALA A 207 11.77 5.95 9.40
CA ALA A 207 10.83 6.33 8.33
C ALA A 207 9.80 7.34 8.83
N ILE A 208 9.19 7.09 10.00
CA ILE A 208 8.23 8.00 10.64
C ILE A 208 8.89 9.36 10.91
N ILE A 209 10.07 9.39 11.53
CA ILE A 209 10.80 10.64 11.81
C ILE A 209 11.11 11.41 10.53
N ARG A 210 11.48 10.72 9.44
CA ARG A 210 11.73 11.38 8.15
C ARG A 210 10.46 11.96 7.55
N ALA A 211 9.33 11.26 7.63
CA ALA A 211 8.05 11.78 7.17
C ALA A 211 7.62 13.03 7.95
N LEU A 212 7.73 13.01 9.27
CA LEU A 212 7.47 14.19 10.12
C LEU A 212 8.38 15.37 9.77
N LYS A 213 9.67 15.10 9.60
CA LYS A 213 10.64 16.14 9.21
C LYS A 213 10.32 16.74 7.83
N ASP A 214 9.95 15.90 6.86
CA ASP A 214 9.59 16.35 5.51
C ASP A 214 8.31 17.18 5.52
N ALA A 215 7.35 16.82 6.38
CA ALA A 215 6.11 17.55 6.60
C ALA A 215 6.28 18.84 7.44
N GLY A 216 7.39 18.98 8.15
CA GLY A 216 7.60 20.08 9.10
C GLY A 216 6.76 19.96 10.38
N LEU A 217 6.29 18.76 10.71
CA LEU A 217 5.41 18.48 11.85
C LEU A 217 6.16 17.91 13.05
N GLN A 218 5.60 18.18 14.25
CA GLN A 218 6.03 17.56 15.49
C GLN A 218 5.19 16.29 15.79
N PRO A 219 5.70 15.33 16.57
CA PRO A 219 4.94 14.12 16.89
C PRO A 219 3.58 14.36 17.57
N ASP A 220 3.43 15.40 18.36
CA ASP A 220 2.20 15.74 19.09
C ASP A 220 1.12 16.38 18.21
N GLU A 221 1.44 16.72 16.95
CA GLU A 221 0.49 17.19 15.95
C GLU A 221 -0.19 16.05 15.20
N VAL A 222 0.26 14.78 15.40
CA VAL A 222 -0.34 13.58 14.77
C VAL A 222 -1.37 12.96 15.71
N GLN A 223 -2.58 12.72 15.22
CA GLN A 223 -3.67 12.14 16.00
C GLN A 223 -3.93 10.67 15.75
N TYR A 224 -3.54 10.16 14.58
CA TYR A 224 -3.85 8.81 14.16
C TYR A 224 -2.75 8.20 13.28
N VAL A 225 -2.51 6.92 13.46
CA VAL A 225 -1.66 6.09 12.60
C VAL A 225 -2.48 4.94 12.02
N ASN A 226 -2.60 4.88 10.69
CA ASN A 226 -3.02 3.66 10.00
C ASN A 226 -1.78 2.77 9.87
N ALA A 227 -1.71 1.74 10.70
CA ALA A 227 -0.52 0.92 10.86
C ALA A 227 -0.36 -0.12 9.75
N HIS A 228 0.87 -0.60 9.57
CA HIS A 228 1.12 -1.77 8.76
C HIS A 228 0.40 -3.00 9.32
N GLY A 229 0.53 -3.27 10.62
CA GLY A 229 -0.31 -4.19 11.39
C GLY A 229 -0.74 -5.44 10.63
N THR A 230 0.22 -6.33 10.32
CA THR A 230 -0.02 -7.47 9.43
C THR A 230 -0.60 -8.70 10.12
N SER A 231 -0.78 -8.67 11.44
CA SER A 231 -1.13 -9.85 12.23
C SER A 231 0.00 -10.89 12.30
N THR A 232 1.25 -10.48 12.05
CA THR A 232 2.45 -11.29 12.27
C THR A 232 3.11 -10.89 13.58
N TYR A 233 3.72 -11.86 14.26
CA TYR A 233 4.28 -11.63 15.61
C TYR A 233 5.27 -10.47 15.64
N TYR A 234 6.33 -10.55 14.83
CA TYR A 234 7.42 -9.56 14.86
C TYR A 234 7.05 -8.21 14.28
N ASN A 235 6.24 -8.17 13.21
CA ASN A 235 5.82 -6.88 12.65
C ASN A 235 5.06 -6.07 13.69
N ASP A 236 4.01 -6.65 14.26
CA ASP A 236 3.11 -5.93 15.13
C ASP A 236 3.82 -5.49 16.44
N LEU A 237 4.69 -6.35 16.97
CA LEU A 237 5.52 -6.02 18.12
C LEU A 237 6.48 -4.85 17.84
N TYR A 238 7.24 -4.91 16.73
CA TYR A 238 8.26 -3.90 16.48
C TYR A 238 7.64 -2.60 15.92
N GLU A 239 6.53 -2.68 15.22
CA GLU A 239 5.78 -1.48 14.82
C GLU A 239 5.19 -0.75 16.03
N THR A 240 4.63 -1.50 17.00
CA THR A 240 4.22 -0.92 18.29
C THR A 240 5.34 -0.13 18.94
N LYS A 241 6.52 -0.75 19.04
CA LYS A 241 7.71 -0.10 19.65
C LYS A 241 8.15 1.14 18.87
N ALA A 242 8.14 1.08 17.53
CA ALA A 242 8.49 2.20 16.67
C ALA A 242 7.52 3.38 16.84
N ILE A 243 6.21 3.11 16.81
CA ILE A 243 5.15 4.10 17.00
C ILE A 243 5.27 4.73 18.38
N LYS A 244 5.36 3.91 19.42
CA LYS A 244 5.50 4.36 20.82
C LYS A 244 6.74 5.23 21.04
N ALA A 245 7.87 4.86 20.42
CA ALA A 245 9.12 5.60 20.52
C ALA A 245 9.07 7.00 19.88
N VAL A 246 8.13 7.26 18.96
CA VAL A 246 7.97 8.56 18.30
C VAL A 246 6.83 9.36 18.89
N PHE A 247 5.66 8.73 19.10
CA PHE A 247 4.42 9.42 19.45
C PHE A 247 4.02 9.26 20.94
N GLY A 248 4.70 8.36 21.67
CA GLY A 248 4.30 7.98 23.04
C GLY A 248 3.06 7.07 23.04
N ASP A 249 2.39 7.01 24.20
CA ASP A 249 1.31 6.04 24.46
C ASP A 249 -0.10 6.54 24.08
N ARG A 250 -0.24 7.78 23.65
CA ARG A 250 -1.56 8.44 23.48
C ARG A 250 -2.06 8.49 22.05
N ILE A 251 -1.27 8.03 21.09
CA ILE A 251 -1.65 8.01 19.67
C ILE A 251 -2.69 6.91 19.42
N ALA A 252 -3.74 7.23 18.69
CA ALA A 252 -4.67 6.21 18.18
C ALA A 252 -4.03 5.47 17.00
N VAL A 253 -4.11 4.15 17.03
CA VAL A 253 -3.55 3.28 16.00
C VAL A 253 -4.61 2.32 15.54
N SER A 254 -4.75 2.05 14.25
CA SER A 254 -5.53 0.88 13.82
C SER A 254 -4.92 0.20 12.61
N SER A 255 -5.18 -1.09 12.46
CA SER A 255 -4.85 -1.81 11.24
C SER A 255 -6.11 -2.23 10.51
N THR A 256 -6.32 -1.61 9.35
CA THR A 256 -7.42 -1.97 8.45
C THR A 256 -7.22 -3.32 7.77
N LYS A 257 -6.01 -3.90 7.84
CA LYS A 257 -5.75 -5.29 7.43
C LYS A 257 -6.52 -6.31 8.25
N SER A 258 -7.03 -5.94 9.42
CA SER A 258 -7.99 -6.78 10.15
C SER A 258 -9.26 -7.07 9.35
N MET A 259 -9.66 -6.17 8.44
CA MET A 259 -10.86 -6.27 7.59
C MET A 259 -10.53 -6.68 6.14
N THR A 260 -9.44 -6.15 5.58
CA THR A 260 -9.11 -6.34 4.16
C THR A 260 -8.14 -7.50 3.91
N GLY A 261 -7.46 -8.00 4.93
CA GLY A 261 -6.25 -8.77 4.74
C GLY A 261 -5.10 -7.90 4.24
N HIS A 262 -3.99 -8.52 3.91
CA HIS A 262 -2.78 -7.86 3.44
C HIS A 262 -2.69 -7.90 1.91
N LEU A 263 -2.94 -6.76 1.25
CA LEU A 263 -2.94 -6.64 -0.21
C LEU A 263 -1.51 -6.49 -0.80
N LEU A 264 -0.48 -6.84 -0.05
CA LEU A 264 0.93 -6.78 -0.48
C LEU A 264 1.28 -5.41 -1.07
N GLY A 265 1.66 -5.36 -2.34
CA GLY A 265 2.05 -4.10 -2.99
C GLY A 265 0.95 -3.05 -3.11
N ALA A 266 -0.32 -3.43 -3.01
CA ALA A 266 -1.45 -2.49 -3.01
C ALA A 266 -1.83 -1.97 -1.61
N ALA A 267 -1.29 -2.55 -0.54
CA ALA A 267 -1.72 -2.27 0.84
C ALA A 267 -1.61 -0.78 1.20
N GLY A 268 -0.46 -0.15 0.97
CA GLY A 268 -0.25 1.25 1.34
C GLY A 268 -1.18 2.23 0.62
N ALA A 269 -1.63 1.90 -0.60
CA ALA A 269 -2.58 2.73 -1.33
C ALA A 269 -3.99 2.67 -0.72
N ILE A 270 -4.46 1.48 -0.36
CA ILE A 270 -5.74 1.31 0.34
C ILE A 270 -5.70 2.05 1.68
N GLU A 271 -4.61 1.91 2.42
CA GLU A 271 -4.42 2.57 3.72
C GLU A 271 -4.36 4.10 3.59
N ALA A 272 -3.73 4.62 2.55
CA ALA A 272 -3.72 6.06 2.27
C ALA A 272 -5.13 6.59 1.95
N ILE A 273 -5.91 5.87 1.13
CA ILE A 273 -7.31 6.22 0.81
C ILE A 273 -8.15 6.20 2.09
N ILE A 274 -8.06 5.14 2.89
CA ILE A 274 -8.81 5.03 4.15
C ILE A 274 -8.41 6.16 5.10
N THR A 275 -7.13 6.52 5.17
CA THR A 275 -6.65 7.63 6.02
C THR A 275 -7.19 8.98 5.53
N ALA A 276 -7.23 9.22 4.22
CA ALA A 276 -7.87 10.44 3.66
C ALA A 276 -9.37 10.50 4.00
N LEU A 277 -10.09 9.37 3.89
CA LEU A 277 -11.49 9.28 4.27
C LEU A 277 -11.70 9.42 5.80
N THR A 278 -10.75 8.96 6.61
CA THR A 278 -10.75 9.21 8.06
C THR A 278 -10.74 10.71 8.37
N LEU A 279 -9.93 11.48 7.65
CA LEU A 279 -9.91 12.94 7.77
C LEU A 279 -11.22 13.58 7.30
N GLU A 280 -11.80 13.13 6.20
CA GLU A 280 -13.06 13.67 5.66
C GLU A 280 -14.23 13.40 6.61
N HIS A 281 -14.35 12.14 7.07
CA HIS A 281 -15.49 11.71 7.88
C HIS A 281 -15.30 11.87 9.39
N GLN A 282 -14.08 12.17 9.84
CA GLN A 282 -13.71 12.27 11.26
C GLN A 282 -14.03 10.98 12.05
N ILE A 283 -13.81 9.83 11.41
CA ILE A 283 -14.05 8.49 11.97
C ILE A 283 -12.80 7.64 11.76
N ILE A 284 -12.23 7.14 12.83
CA ILE A 284 -11.10 6.20 12.78
C ILE A 284 -11.66 4.78 12.58
N PRO A 285 -11.23 4.02 11.55
CA PRO A 285 -11.64 2.63 11.39
C PRO A 285 -11.05 1.75 12.49
N PRO A 286 -11.78 0.74 12.98
CA PRO A 286 -11.28 -0.12 14.05
C PRO A 286 -10.24 -1.14 13.57
N THR A 287 -9.46 -1.67 14.53
CA THR A 287 -8.85 -2.99 14.39
C THR A 287 -9.86 -4.02 14.89
N ILE A 288 -10.45 -4.82 13.99
CA ILE A 288 -11.35 -5.89 14.38
C ILE A 288 -10.57 -7.14 14.78
N ASN A 289 -11.27 -8.12 15.39
CA ASN A 289 -10.68 -9.37 15.88
C ASN A 289 -9.64 -9.21 17.00
N TYR A 290 -9.61 -8.05 17.66
CA TYR A 290 -8.78 -7.82 18.83
C TYR A 290 -9.53 -8.34 20.08
N GLU A 291 -9.22 -9.57 20.47
CA GLU A 291 -9.92 -10.28 21.55
C GLU A 291 -9.06 -10.43 22.81
N THR A 292 -7.76 -10.67 22.63
CA THR A 292 -6.81 -10.90 23.71
C THR A 292 -5.67 -9.88 23.62
N PRO A 293 -5.61 -8.91 24.56
CA PRO A 293 -4.50 -7.95 24.59
C PRO A 293 -3.14 -8.62 24.72
N ASP A 294 -2.20 -8.21 23.88
CA ASP A 294 -0.80 -8.58 24.00
C ASP A 294 -0.09 -7.55 24.90
N PRO A 295 0.51 -7.95 26.04
CA PRO A 295 1.21 -7.01 26.93
C PRO A 295 2.38 -6.25 26.29
N GLU A 296 2.94 -6.78 25.19
CA GLU A 296 4.01 -6.12 24.44
C GLU A 296 3.48 -5.18 23.34
N CYS A 297 2.19 -5.28 23.02
CA CYS A 297 1.48 -4.40 22.09
C CYS A 297 0.44 -3.59 22.86
N ASP A 298 0.89 -2.53 23.54
CA ASP A 298 0.15 -1.81 24.58
C ASP A 298 -0.35 -0.41 24.19
N LEU A 299 -0.56 -0.14 22.90
CA LEU A 299 -1.18 1.11 22.41
C LEU A 299 -2.71 1.00 22.31
N ASP A 300 -3.39 2.13 22.05
CA ASP A 300 -4.83 2.11 21.70
C ASP A 300 -4.99 1.72 20.22
N TYR A 301 -5.31 0.46 19.98
CA TYR A 301 -5.54 -0.06 18.61
C TYR A 301 -6.97 0.15 18.10
N VAL A 302 -7.76 1.01 18.75
CA VAL A 302 -9.19 1.24 18.41
C VAL A 302 -9.94 -0.10 18.29
N PRO A 303 -9.92 -0.94 19.33
CA PRO A 303 -10.35 -2.33 19.21
C PRO A 303 -11.87 -2.44 18.99
N ASN A 304 -12.26 -3.07 17.89
CA ASN A 304 -13.64 -3.47 17.58
C ASN A 304 -14.71 -2.34 17.62
N ARG A 305 -14.33 -1.07 17.52
CA ARG A 305 -15.27 0.06 17.70
C ARG A 305 -15.06 1.20 16.70
#